data_09d6b6d575b23f4313e4d99023e7568f
#
_entry.id   09d6b6d575b23f4313e4d99023e7568f
#
_cell.length_a   1.000
_cell.length_b   1.000
_cell.length_c   1.000
_cell.angle_alpha   90.00
_cell.angle_beta   90.00
_cell.angle_gamma   90.00
#
_symmetry.space_group_name_H-M   'P 1'
#
loop_
_entity.id
_entity.type
_entity.pdbx_description
1 polymer ?
#
loop_
_entity_poly.entity_id
_entity_poly.type
_entity_poly.pdbx_seq_one_letter_code
_entity_poly.pdbx_strand_id
1 'polypeptide(L)'
;MGKKEDFYEMKLRTRGISGTRNQAESERERAHRVIARKAAAEGIVLLENNGVLPLKKGSNVALYGGGARHTIKGGTGSGSVNNRSNVSIDEGLRNAGFTVTTDTWLDAYDAAYGQSYKEWKDYIYEISEPGNFDSLYRAHASHPMQMPKGSAITKTEAADAIYVISRISGEGADRKAEPGDYYLSEQEEEELKAITECYDNTIVILNVGGVMDVSFLEKYNIAALVMLSQAGMEGGNALADVLSGAVTPSGKLTDTWGCRYEDYPSSATFSHNNGNIIEEKYYEGIYVGYRYFDSFEVEPRYPFGYGMSYTTFDVATENAAWKPDAESKTITVTVKVTNTGSCAGKEVVQIYAACPFGKLKKERKRLVAFGKTALLQPGESETLHLKVPTVLLESYRTGKAVYCMEAGDYDFLVGTSSRDVTLAARLTLDKTVETEHLTNICPLLDALKEIQPEEEKEERWRAEREQMWEEKKAEIPLLFLDEKGLIHDGKSAEEMYKILKFGETNAAEAKECDANGCEFEAETTEAKEDAGNCKCGAEQPKWEERRRKAMEKAAELAQKLTPEEKTALVCGRSSGSKEIIGAAAVTVPGAAGETTASLLEKYGVANVILADGPAGIRITSHYQKNPSDG
;
A
#
# COMPACT_ATOMS: atom_id res chain seq x y z
N MET A 1 47.41 17.48 -9.31
CA MET A 1 46.39 16.69 -10.03
C MET A 1 46.25 15.26 -9.49
N GLY A 2 47.32 14.54 -9.13
CA GLY A 2 47.24 13.17 -8.59
C GLY A 2 46.47 12.97 -7.30
N LYS A 3 46.39 13.94 -6.40
CA LYS A 3 45.69 13.82 -5.12
C LYS A 3 44.15 13.80 -5.20
N LYS A 4 43.54 14.32 -6.27
CA LYS A 4 42.07 14.31 -6.45
C LYS A 4 41.54 12.97 -6.97
N GLU A 5 42.29 12.30 -7.83
CA GLU A 5 41.91 10.98 -8.37
C GLU A 5 41.98 9.90 -7.30
N ASP A 6 43.05 9.89 -6.49
CA ASP A 6 43.19 8.96 -5.35
C ASP A 6 42.11 9.17 -4.29
N PHE A 7 41.62 10.40 -4.12
CA PHE A 7 40.55 10.72 -3.19
C PHE A 7 39.18 10.16 -3.61
N TYR A 8 38.84 10.22 -4.90
CA TYR A 8 37.62 9.63 -5.44
C TYR A 8 37.63 8.10 -5.43
N GLU A 9 38.75 7.49 -5.77
CA GLU A 9 38.90 6.03 -5.70
C GLU A 9 38.86 5.51 -4.25
N MET A 10 39.44 6.24 -3.30
CA MET A 10 39.41 5.89 -1.89
C MET A 10 38.02 6.03 -1.28
N LYS A 11 37.21 7.03 -1.69
CA LYS A 11 35.80 7.18 -1.28
C LYS A 11 34.91 6.02 -1.74
N LEU A 12 35.11 5.53 -2.94
CA LEU A 12 34.37 4.38 -3.47
C LEU A 12 34.82 3.07 -2.82
N ARG A 13 36.10 2.90 -2.50
CA ARG A 13 36.65 1.69 -1.89
C ARG A 13 36.26 1.50 -0.42
N THR A 14 36.10 2.57 0.34
CA THR A 14 35.82 2.49 1.79
C THR A 14 34.39 2.05 2.12
N ARG A 15 33.48 1.96 1.16
CA ARG A 15 32.08 1.62 1.42
C ARG A 15 31.57 0.34 0.78
N GLY A 16 32.43 -0.45 0.18
CA GLY A 16 32.04 -1.75 -0.36
C GLY A 16 30.97 -1.68 -1.47
N ILE A 17 30.90 -0.56 -2.20
CA ILE A 17 30.05 -0.48 -3.40
C ILE A 17 30.73 -1.33 -4.48
N SER A 18 30.35 -2.59 -4.54
CA SER A 18 30.75 -3.50 -5.61
C SER A 18 29.82 -3.33 -6.79
N GLY A 19 29.91 -2.21 -7.51
CA GLY A 19 29.29 -2.07 -8.82
C GLY A 19 30.05 -2.94 -9.81
N THR A 20 29.40 -3.87 -10.46
CA THR A 20 29.98 -4.54 -11.63
C THR A 20 29.72 -3.67 -12.85
N ARG A 21 30.75 -3.46 -13.70
CA ARG A 21 30.60 -2.76 -14.98
C ARG A 21 30.04 -3.68 -16.09
N ASN A 22 29.55 -4.86 -15.71
CA ASN A 22 29.00 -5.80 -16.65
C ASN A 22 27.57 -5.37 -17.03
N GLN A 23 27.34 -5.07 -18.31
CA GLN A 23 26.02 -4.73 -18.85
C GLN A 23 25.12 -5.95 -19.05
N ALA A 24 25.66 -7.17 -19.01
CA ALA A 24 24.85 -8.38 -19.13
C ALA A 24 23.97 -8.57 -17.90
N GLU A 25 22.74 -9.01 -18.11
CA GLU A 25 21.81 -9.36 -17.04
C GLU A 25 22.37 -10.51 -16.22
N SER A 26 22.48 -10.31 -14.91
CA SER A 26 22.96 -11.33 -13.97
C SER A 26 21.85 -12.36 -13.64
N GLU A 27 22.25 -13.52 -13.09
CA GLU A 27 21.30 -14.53 -12.61
C GLU A 27 20.37 -13.98 -11.52
N ARG A 28 20.91 -13.12 -10.63
CA ARG A 28 20.11 -12.45 -9.61
C ARG A 28 19.05 -11.54 -10.23
N GLU A 29 19.39 -10.74 -11.24
CA GLU A 29 18.42 -9.87 -11.92
C GLU A 29 17.32 -10.70 -12.58
N ARG A 30 17.66 -11.80 -13.25
CA ARG A 30 16.65 -12.72 -13.82
C ARG A 30 15.74 -13.30 -12.77
N ALA A 31 16.30 -13.77 -11.64
CA ALA A 31 15.50 -14.28 -10.52
C ALA A 31 14.57 -13.20 -9.93
N HIS A 32 15.05 -11.97 -9.78
CA HIS A 32 14.24 -10.84 -9.28
C HIS A 32 13.12 -10.47 -10.26
N ARG A 33 13.34 -10.53 -11.57
CA ARG A 33 12.28 -10.31 -12.57
C ARG A 33 11.14 -11.31 -12.44
N VAL A 34 11.46 -12.59 -12.21
CA VAL A 34 10.44 -13.63 -11.96
C VAL A 34 9.61 -13.30 -10.73
N ILE A 35 10.26 -12.86 -9.64
CA ILE A 35 9.56 -12.44 -8.41
C ILE A 35 8.70 -11.21 -8.67
N ALA A 36 9.22 -10.21 -9.37
CA ALA A 36 8.50 -8.98 -9.71
C ALA A 36 7.25 -9.28 -10.56
N ARG A 37 7.36 -10.13 -11.60
CA ARG A 37 6.24 -10.57 -12.43
C ARG A 37 5.16 -11.29 -11.60
N LYS A 38 5.57 -12.20 -10.73
CA LYS A 38 4.65 -12.93 -9.85
C LYS A 38 3.93 -11.99 -8.89
N ALA A 39 4.67 -11.08 -8.23
CA ALA A 39 4.09 -10.13 -7.30
C ALA A 39 3.11 -9.17 -8.00
N ALA A 40 3.47 -8.69 -9.19
CA ALA A 40 2.59 -7.85 -10.00
C ALA A 40 1.30 -8.58 -10.38
N ALA A 41 1.39 -9.83 -10.86
CA ALA A 41 0.21 -10.62 -11.22
C ALA A 41 -0.73 -10.89 -10.02
N GLU A 42 -0.17 -11.09 -8.83
CA GLU A 42 -0.95 -11.26 -7.60
C GLU A 42 -1.59 -9.97 -7.07
N GLY A 43 -1.12 -8.81 -7.52
CA GLY A 43 -1.67 -7.49 -7.18
C GLY A 43 -2.69 -6.96 -8.18
N ILE A 44 -2.81 -7.54 -9.38
CA ILE A 44 -3.82 -7.16 -10.37
C ILE A 44 -5.21 -7.51 -9.87
N VAL A 45 -6.13 -6.53 -9.95
CA VAL A 45 -7.51 -6.68 -9.47
C VAL A 45 -8.47 -6.76 -10.65
N LEU A 46 -9.25 -7.82 -10.73
CA LEU A 46 -10.36 -7.94 -11.67
C LEU A 46 -11.60 -7.27 -11.05
N LEU A 47 -12.08 -6.18 -11.65
CA LEU A 47 -13.20 -5.39 -11.13
C LEU A 47 -14.54 -5.80 -11.76
N GLU A 48 -14.54 -6.04 -13.08
CA GLU A 48 -15.73 -6.48 -13.82
C GLU A 48 -15.32 -7.55 -14.84
N ASN A 49 -16.18 -8.55 -15.05
CA ASN A 49 -16.01 -9.56 -16.10
C ASN A 49 -17.35 -10.22 -16.44
N ASN A 50 -17.81 -10.02 -17.66
CA ASN A 50 -19.03 -10.66 -18.15
C ASN A 50 -18.81 -12.10 -18.68
N GLY A 51 -17.59 -12.63 -18.50
CA GLY A 51 -17.16 -13.94 -19.00
C GLY A 51 -16.23 -13.88 -20.21
N VAL A 52 -15.84 -12.69 -20.67
CA VAL A 52 -14.86 -12.54 -21.76
C VAL A 52 -13.46 -12.96 -21.33
N LEU A 53 -13.10 -12.75 -20.06
CA LEU A 53 -11.82 -13.19 -19.48
C LEU A 53 -11.97 -14.55 -18.80
N PRO A 54 -10.94 -15.43 -18.92
CA PRO A 54 -9.69 -15.23 -19.64
C PRO A 54 -9.83 -15.33 -21.15
N LEU A 55 -9.04 -14.54 -21.88
CA LEU A 55 -8.95 -14.57 -23.34
C LEU A 55 -8.35 -15.89 -23.82
N LYS A 56 -8.81 -16.35 -24.97
CA LYS A 56 -8.23 -17.54 -25.60
C LYS A 56 -6.77 -17.27 -26.00
N LYS A 57 -5.86 -18.08 -25.51
CA LYS A 57 -4.43 -17.99 -25.84
C LYS A 57 -4.20 -18.03 -27.34
N GLY A 58 -3.37 -17.11 -27.83
CA GLY A 58 -3.02 -16.99 -29.26
C GLY A 58 -4.10 -16.30 -30.11
N SER A 59 -5.13 -15.69 -29.51
CA SER A 59 -6.12 -14.92 -30.27
C SER A 59 -5.56 -13.57 -30.73
N ASN A 60 -6.25 -13.00 -31.73
CA ASN A 60 -6.03 -11.63 -32.18
C ASN A 60 -6.70 -10.67 -31.19
N VAL A 61 -6.02 -9.61 -30.81
CA VAL A 61 -6.52 -8.54 -29.95
C VAL A 61 -6.24 -7.17 -30.59
N ALA A 62 -7.19 -6.27 -30.48
CA ALA A 62 -7.00 -4.87 -30.87
C ALA A 62 -6.60 -4.07 -29.61
N LEU A 63 -5.42 -3.48 -29.59
CA LEU A 63 -4.88 -2.77 -28.43
C LEU A 63 -4.83 -1.27 -28.72
N TYR A 64 -5.39 -0.47 -27.80
CA TYR A 64 -5.49 0.98 -27.89
C TYR A 64 -5.16 1.66 -26.57
N GLY A 65 -5.01 2.99 -26.61
CA GLY A 65 -4.80 3.84 -25.44
C GLY A 65 -3.33 4.13 -25.15
N GLY A 66 -3.07 5.27 -24.50
CA GLY A 66 -1.71 5.77 -24.29
C GLY A 66 -0.81 4.85 -23.46
N GLY A 67 -1.37 4.09 -22.54
CA GLY A 67 -0.63 3.14 -21.71
C GLY A 67 -0.25 1.84 -22.41
N ALA A 68 -0.71 1.58 -23.63
CA ALA A 68 -0.44 0.34 -24.35
C ALA A 68 1.06 0.07 -24.51
N ARG A 69 1.81 1.07 -25.00
CA ARG A 69 3.26 1.04 -25.14
C ARG A 69 3.99 1.92 -24.12
N HIS A 70 3.32 2.96 -23.61
CA HIS A 70 3.85 3.83 -22.56
C HIS A 70 3.31 3.42 -21.18
N THR A 71 3.38 2.14 -20.89
CA THR A 71 2.87 1.57 -19.62
C THR A 71 3.57 2.19 -18.42
N ILE A 72 2.78 2.79 -17.52
CA ILE A 72 3.28 3.45 -16.32
C ILE A 72 3.65 2.38 -15.29
N LYS A 73 4.94 2.29 -14.97
CA LYS A 73 5.50 1.30 -14.04
C LYS A 73 5.50 1.74 -12.58
N GLY A 74 5.46 3.07 -12.34
CA GLY A 74 5.54 3.70 -11.02
C GLY A 74 5.33 5.19 -11.14
N GLY A 75 5.20 5.88 -10.00
CA GLY A 75 5.02 7.32 -9.96
C GLY A 75 6.25 8.11 -10.40
N THR A 76 6.07 9.43 -10.60
CA THR A 76 7.16 10.39 -10.82
C THR A 76 7.99 10.58 -9.55
N GLY A 77 9.11 11.26 -9.66
CA GLY A 77 9.99 11.52 -8.52
C GLY A 77 10.77 10.27 -8.12
N SER A 78 10.86 9.97 -6.85
CA SER A 78 11.59 8.82 -6.28
C SER A 78 11.07 7.46 -6.77
N GLY A 79 9.81 7.37 -7.18
CA GLY A 79 9.21 6.18 -7.80
C GLY A 79 9.71 5.88 -9.22
N SER A 80 10.29 6.87 -9.92
CA SER A 80 10.79 6.73 -11.29
C SER A 80 12.21 6.15 -11.33
N VAL A 81 12.35 4.87 -11.00
CA VAL A 81 13.65 4.19 -11.00
C VAL A 81 14.14 3.87 -12.43
N ASN A 82 15.47 3.87 -12.60
CA ASN A 82 16.13 3.51 -13.85
C ASN A 82 16.27 1.98 -13.95
N ASN A 83 15.29 1.35 -14.59
CA ASN A 83 15.32 -0.09 -14.83
C ASN A 83 16.17 -0.40 -16.07
N ARG A 84 16.72 -1.62 -16.14
CA ARG A 84 17.36 -2.14 -17.34
C ARG A 84 16.38 -2.25 -18.51
N SER A 85 15.16 -2.70 -18.22
CA SER A 85 14.06 -2.82 -19.21
C SER A 85 12.72 -2.68 -18.49
N ASN A 86 11.71 -2.23 -19.19
CA ASN A 86 10.32 -2.25 -18.77
C ASN A 86 9.55 -3.00 -19.85
N VAL A 87 8.64 -3.86 -19.43
CA VAL A 87 7.76 -4.59 -20.35
C VAL A 87 6.44 -3.85 -20.42
N SER A 88 6.15 -3.28 -21.59
CA SER A 88 4.87 -2.63 -21.87
C SER A 88 3.72 -3.65 -21.99
N ILE A 89 2.48 -3.17 -21.97
CA ILE A 89 1.31 -4.04 -22.18
C ILE A 89 1.36 -4.68 -23.57
N ASP A 90 1.73 -3.93 -24.61
CA ASP A 90 1.92 -4.45 -25.98
C ASP A 90 2.95 -5.60 -26.00
N GLU A 91 4.13 -5.37 -25.45
CA GLU A 91 5.17 -6.42 -25.34
C GLU A 91 4.70 -7.63 -24.53
N GLY A 92 4.03 -7.41 -23.40
CA GLY A 92 3.50 -8.48 -22.55
C GLY A 92 2.50 -9.37 -23.27
N LEU A 93 1.56 -8.79 -23.99
CA LEU A 93 0.59 -9.53 -24.82
C LEU A 93 1.29 -10.36 -25.90
N ARG A 94 2.23 -9.78 -26.62
CA ARG A 94 3.02 -10.51 -27.64
C ARG A 94 3.86 -11.63 -27.02
N ASN A 95 4.48 -11.39 -25.85
CA ASN A 95 5.24 -12.40 -25.12
C ASN A 95 4.35 -13.59 -24.68
N ALA A 96 3.07 -13.34 -24.37
CA ALA A 96 2.08 -14.37 -24.05
C ALA A 96 1.51 -15.08 -25.28
N GLY A 97 1.90 -14.64 -26.50
CA GLY A 97 1.51 -15.25 -27.77
C GLY A 97 0.24 -14.69 -28.40
N PHE A 98 -0.27 -13.54 -27.93
CA PHE A 98 -1.35 -12.82 -28.61
C PHE A 98 -0.82 -12.10 -29.85
N THR A 99 -1.68 -11.95 -30.84
CA THR A 99 -1.40 -11.12 -32.04
C THR A 99 -2.09 -9.78 -31.87
N VAL A 100 -1.31 -8.73 -31.68
CA VAL A 100 -1.83 -7.34 -31.66
C VAL A 100 -2.04 -6.87 -33.09
N THR A 101 -3.28 -6.46 -33.41
CA THR A 101 -3.71 -6.16 -34.78
C THR A 101 -3.72 -4.66 -35.11
N THR A 102 -3.33 -3.82 -34.17
CA THR A 102 -3.43 -2.35 -34.24
C THR A 102 -2.08 -1.64 -34.31
N ASP A 103 -1.05 -2.28 -34.87
CA ASP A 103 0.30 -1.71 -34.98
C ASP A 103 0.31 -0.32 -35.62
N THR A 104 -0.45 -0.13 -36.69
CA THR A 104 -0.52 1.17 -37.40
C THR A 104 -1.04 2.28 -36.45
N TRP A 105 -2.03 1.99 -35.63
CA TRP A 105 -2.57 2.95 -34.65
C TRP A 105 -1.54 3.24 -33.55
N LEU A 106 -0.91 2.20 -33.01
CA LEU A 106 0.10 2.30 -31.96
C LEU A 106 1.34 3.08 -32.44
N ASP A 107 1.83 2.83 -33.67
CA ASP A 107 2.96 3.54 -34.24
C ASP A 107 2.65 5.03 -34.45
N ALA A 108 1.44 5.35 -34.91
CA ALA A 108 0.99 6.74 -35.06
C ALA A 108 0.87 7.45 -33.70
N TYR A 109 0.38 6.73 -32.68
CA TYR A 109 0.29 7.26 -31.32
C TYR A 109 1.68 7.52 -30.73
N ASP A 110 2.62 6.60 -30.88
CA ASP A 110 4.01 6.77 -30.42
C ASP A 110 4.69 7.99 -31.04
N ALA A 111 4.47 8.21 -32.34
CA ALA A 111 4.99 9.40 -33.02
C ALA A 111 4.40 10.70 -32.45
N ALA A 112 3.08 10.74 -32.24
CA ALA A 112 2.39 11.87 -31.64
C ALA A 112 2.84 12.09 -30.18
N TYR A 113 2.98 11.02 -29.39
CA TYR A 113 3.48 11.08 -28.01
C TYR A 113 4.89 11.68 -27.94
N GLY A 114 5.80 11.21 -28.80
CA GLY A 114 7.17 11.74 -28.87
C GLY A 114 7.22 13.23 -29.19
N GLN A 115 6.35 13.71 -30.10
CA GLN A 115 6.21 15.12 -30.41
C GLN A 115 5.66 15.92 -29.23
N SER A 116 4.55 15.48 -28.63
CA SER A 116 3.94 16.15 -27.47
C SER A 116 4.88 16.20 -26.28
N TYR A 117 5.64 15.12 -26.02
CA TYR A 117 6.64 15.09 -24.96
C TYR A 117 7.76 16.11 -25.18
N LYS A 118 8.23 16.22 -26.43
CA LYS A 118 9.26 17.20 -26.79
C LYS A 118 8.76 18.63 -26.60
N GLU A 119 7.56 18.94 -27.10
CA GLU A 119 6.94 20.27 -26.99
C GLU A 119 6.69 20.65 -25.54
N TRP A 120 6.16 19.72 -24.73
CA TRP A 120 5.98 19.91 -23.31
C TRP A 120 7.30 20.17 -22.59
N LYS A 121 8.34 19.39 -22.89
CA LYS A 121 9.66 19.56 -22.28
C LYS A 121 10.26 20.91 -22.61
N ASP A 122 10.20 21.31 -23.88
CA ASP A 122 10.68 22.63 -24.34
C ASP A 122 9.94 23.76 -23.63
N TYR A 123 8.61 23.65 -23.49
CA TYR A 123 7.78 24.60 -22.76
C TYR A 123 8.16 24.70 -21.27
N ILE A 124 8.36 23.58 -20.57
CA ILE A 124 8.76 23.57 -19.15
C ILE A 124 10.10 24.31 -18.97
N TYR A 125 11.06 24.11 -19.87
CA TYR A 125 12.33 24.84 -19.83
C TYR A 125 12.17 26.33 -20.14
N GLU A 126 11.28 26.69 -21.06
CA GLU A 126 11.02 28.07 -21.43
C GLU A 126 10.44 28.89 -20.27
N ILE A 127 9.48 28.33 -19.53
CA ILE A 127 8.84 29.01 -18.39
C ILE A 127 9.66 28.96 -17.10
N SER A 128 10.71 28.18 -17.06
CA SER A 128 11.58 28.02 -15.86
C SER A 128 12.71 29.03 -15.86
N GLU A 129 13.08 29.52 -14.69
CA GLU A 129 14.27 30.36 -14.53
C GLU A 129 15.55 29.54 -14.76
N PRO A 130 16.42 29.93 -15.69
CA PRO A 130 17.66 29.19 -15.97
C PRO A 130 18.53 29.01 -14.72
N GLY A 131 18.79 27.76 -14.35
CA GLY A 131 19.62 27.40 -13.20
C GLY A 131 18.93 27.45 -11.85
N ASN A 132 17.63 27.73 -11.82
CA ASN A 132 16.81 27.67 -10.62
C ASN A 132 16.04 26.35 -10.57
N PHE A 133 16.46 25.44 -9.69
CA PHE A 133 15.83 24.13 -9.54
C PHE A 133 14.38 24.23 -9.07
N ASP A 134 14.07 25.10 -8.10
CA ASP A 134 12.72 25.29 -7.59
C ASP A 134 11.76 25.77 -8.68
N SER A 135 12.23 26.67 -9.54
CA SER A 135 11.45 27.15 -10.68
C SER A 135 11.13 26.02 -11.65
N LEU A 136 12.13 25.22 -12.01
CA LEU A 136 11.95 24.03 -12.88
C LEU A 136 11.00 23.01 -12.26
N TYR A 137 11.16 22.73 -10.96
CA TYR A 137 10.31 21.79 -10.25
C TYR A 137 8.85 22.25 -10.23
N ARG A 138 8.61 23.52 -9.90
CA ARG A 138 7.25 24.11 -9.89
C ARG A 138 6.62 24.10 -11.28
N ALA A 139 7.39 24.47 -12.31
CA ALA A 139 6.91 24.42 -13.68
C ALA A 139 6.48 23.00 -14.09
N HIS A 140 7.32 22.01 -13.80
CA HIS A 140 7.02 20.60 -14.06
C HIS A 140 5.78 20.11 -13.29
N ALA A 141 5.65 20.46 -12.02
CA ALA A 141 4.54 20.02 -11.17
C ALA A 141 3.20 20.66 -11.56
N SER A 142 3.22 21.96 -11.96
CA SER A 142 2.00 22.71 -12.27
C SER A 142 1.53 22.59 -13.73
N HIS A 143 2.36 22.05 -14.63
CA HIS A 143 2.03 21.89 -16.05
C HIS A 143 2.25 20.45 -16.51
N PRO A 144 1.36 19.51 -16.16
CA PRO A 144 1.46 18.13 -16.61
C PRO A 144 1.36 18.05 -18.14
N MET A 145 2.09 17.10 -18.70
CA MET A 145 2.03 16.83 -20.14
C MET A 145 0.62 16.44 -20.56
N GLN A 146 0.11 17.10 -21.58
CA GLN A 146 -1.15 16.70 -22.21
C GLN A 146 -0.89 15.51 -23.14
N MET A 147 -1.66 14.44 -22.96
CA MET A 147 -1.56 13.25 -23.80
C MET A 147 -2.06 13.56 -25.21
N PRO A 148 -1.36 13.08 -26.24
CA PRO A 148 -1.78 13.35 -27.63
C PRO A 148 -3.06 12.61 -27.99
N LYS A 149 -3.80 13.14 -28.95
CA LYS A 149 -4.96 12.46 -29.53
C LYS A 149 -4.51 11.30 -30.40
N GLY A 150 -5.11 10.13 -30.22
CA GLY A 150 -4.95 8.99 -31.10
C GLY A 150 -5.54 9.23 -32.50
N SER A 151 -5.12 8.44 -33.46
CA SER A 151 -5.75 8.41 -34.77
C SER A 151 -7.14 7.77 -34.69
N ALA A 152 -7.97 7.93 -35.73
CA ALA A 152 -9.30 7.36 -35.77
C ALA A 152 -9.28 5.83 -35.53
N ILE A 153 -10.21 5.37 -34.67
CA ILE A 153 -10.39 3.94 -34.40
C ILE A 153 -10.96 3.26 -35.66
N THR A 154 -10.32 2.19 -36.06
CA THR A 154 -10.74 1.37 -37.21
C THR A 154 -10.80 -0.09 -36.79
N LYS A 155 -11.93 -0.76 -37.09
CA LYS A 155 -12.08 -2.20 -36.79
C LYS A 155 -11.02 -3.02 -37.52
N THR A 156 -10.38 -3.91 -36.76
CA THR A 156 -9.46 -4.93 -37.28
C THR A 156 -10.13 -6.30 -37.28
N GLU A 157 -9.40 -7.37 -37.62
CA GLU A 157 -9.89 -8.76 -37.57
C GLU A 157 -10.02 -9.31 -36.14
N ALA A 158 -9.61 -8.56 -35.10
CA ALA A 158 -9.80 -8.96 -33.72
C ALA A 158 -11.28 -8.93 -33.31
N ALA A 159 -11.71 -9.87 -32.49
CA ALA A 159 -13.03 -9.85 -31.85
C ALA A 159 -13.04 -8.96 -30.62
N ASP A 160 -11.94 -8.97 -29.87
CA ASP A 160 -11.80 -8.33 -28.57
C ASP A 160 -10.86 -7.10 -28.68
N ALA A 161 -11.28 -6.00 -28.08
CA ALA A 161 -10.46 -4.80 -27.94
C ALA A 161 -10.02 -4.61 -26.49
N ILE A 162 -8.77 -4.18 -26.31
CA ILE A 162 -8.18 -3.78 -25.03
C ILE A 162 -7.90 -2.29 -25.10
N TYR A 163 -8.49 -1.51 -24.19
CA TYR A 163 -8.25 -0.08 -24.08
C TYR A 163 -7.55 0.24 -22.77
N VAL A 164 -6.40 0.92 -22.84
CA VAL A 164 -5.56 1.22 -21.67
C VAL A 164 -5.69 2.68 -21.26
N ILE A 165 -6.32 2.91 -20.12
CA ILE A 165 -6.38 4.22 -19.48
C ILE A 165 -5.21 4.34 -18.50
N SER A 166 -4.42 5.39 -18.63
CA SER A 166 -3.22 5.58 -17.82
C SER A 166 -3.24 6.91 -17.06
N ARG A 167 -2.84 6.85 -15.79
CA ARG A 167 -2.62 8.03 -14.95
C ARG A 167 -1.32 7.87 -14.20
N ILE A 168 -0.43 8.85 -14.33
CA ILE A 168 0.77 8.90 -13.52
C ILE A 168 0.47 9.64 -12.23
N SER A 169 0.93 9.09 -11.11
CA SER A 169 0.92 9.74 -9.80
C SER A 169 2.34 9.80 -9.26
N GLY A 170 2.63 10.73 -8.37
CA GLY A 170 3.97 10.87 -7.80
C GLY A 170 4.18 12.24 -7.18
N GLU A 171 5.44 12.59 -6.98
CA GLU A 171 5.84 13.85 -6.38
C GLU A 171 5.49 15.05 -7.26
N GLY A 172 5.09 16.16 -6.61
CA GLY A 172 5.00 17.46 -7.24
C GLY A 172 3.62 18.10 -7.25
N ALA A 173 2.55 17.33 -7.43
CA ALA A 173 1.18 17.85 -7.38
C ALA A 173 0.19 16.77 -6.96
N ASP A 174 -0.86 17.19 -6.28
CA ASP A 174 -2.01 16.35 -5.99
C ASP A 174 -2.83 16.11 -7.27
N ARG A 175 -3.56 15.00 -7.30
CA ARG A 175 -4.52 14.69 -8.34
C ARG A 175 -5.74 15.63 -8.26
N LYS A 176 -6.34 15.89 -9.40
CA LYS A 176 -7.44 16.85 -9.53
C LYS A 176 -8.71 16.17 -10.05
N ALA A 177 -9.87 16.70 -9.62
CA ALA A 177 -11.16 16.30 -10.16
C ALA A 177 -11.44 16.96 -11.53
N GLU A 178 -10.57 16.69 -12.51
CA GLU A 178 -10.58 17.29 -13.85
C GLU A 178 -10.53 16.20 -14.92
N PRO A 179 -10.98 16.49 -16.17
CA PRO A 179 -10.80 15.61 -17.32
C PRO A 179 -9.32 15.31 -17.58
N GLY A 180 -9.01 14.03 -17.81
CA GLY A 180 -7.63 13.56 -18.01
C GLY A 180 -6.89 13.22 -16.72
N ASP A 181 -7.47 13.48 -15.54
CA ASP A 181 -6.94 13.04 -14.26
C ASP A 181 -7.96 12.13 -13.55
N TYR A 182 -8.84 12.66 -12.70
CA TYR A 182 -9.88 11.83 -12.06
C TYR A 182 -10.92 11.34 -13.06
N TYR A 183 -11.38 12.22 -13.96
CA TYR A 183 -12.32 11.87 -15.04
C TYR A 183 -11.59 11.48 -16.32
N LEU A 184 -12.31 10.79 -17.23
CA LEU A 184 -11.82 10.61 -18.60
C LEU A 184 -11.64 11.99 -19.27
N SER A 185 -10.60 12.12 -20.10
CA SER A 185 -10.50 13.24 -21.01
C SER A 185 -11.56 13.14 -22.13
N GLU A 186 -11.88 14.24 -22.80
CA GLU A 186 -12.78 14.23 -23.95
C GLU A 186 -12.34 13.22 -25.01
N GLN A 187 -11.03 13.11 -25.20
CA GLN A 187 -10.42 12.21 -26.16
C GLN A 187 -10.56 10.74 -25.75
N GLU A 188 -10.33 10.42 -24.47
CA GLU A 188 -10.53 9.06 -23.95
C GLU A 188 -12.01 8.64 -24.06
N GLU A 189 -12.94 9.56 -23.83
CA GLU A 189 -14.38 9.35 -24.05
C GLU A 189 -14.69 9.05 -25.54
N GLU A 190 -14.13 9.85 -26.48
CA GLU A 190 -14.31 9.64 -27.92
C GLU A 190 -13.73 8.29 -28.38
N GLU A 191 -12.52 7.95 -27.93
CA GLU A 191 -11.85 6.70 -28.26
C GLU A 191 -12.62 5.50 -27.70
N LEU A 192 -13.00 5.53 -26.44
CA LEU A 192 -13.73 4.45 -25.77
C LEU A 192 -15.09 4.21 -26.44
N LYS A 193 -15.82 5.28 -26.78
CA LYS A 193 -17.05 5.19 -27.56
C LYS A 193 -16.83 4.51 -28.90
N ALA A 194 -15.85 4.97 -29.68
CA ALA A 194 -15.55 4.41 -30.99
C ALA A 194 -15.14 2.93 -30.91
N ILE A 195 -14.38 2.53 -29.89
CA ILE A 195 -13.98 1.14 -29.66
C ILE A 195 -15.20 0.28 -29.36
N THR A 196 -16.09 0.72 -28.46
CA THR A 196 -17.30 -0.04 -28.09
C THR A 196 -18.31 -0.15 -29.24
N GLU A 197 -18.28 0.78 -30.21
CA GLU A 197 -19.08 0.70 -31.44
C GLU A 197 -18.45 -0.24 -32.48
N CYS A 198 -17.11 -0.44 -32.43
CA CYS A 198 -16.38 -1.27 -33.38
C CYS A 198 -16.26 -2.74 -32.98
N TYR A 199 -16.15 -3.04 -31.70
CA TYR A 199 -15.82 -4.38 -31.20
C TYR A 199 -16.91 -4.95 -30.32
N ASP A 200 -17.09 -6.28 -30.37
CA ASP A 200 -18.12 -6.98 -29.62
C ASP A 200 -17.80 -6.99 -28.10
N ASN A 201 -16.50 -7.08 -27.77
CA ASN A 201 -16.01 -7.05 -26.39
C ASN A 201 -14.95 -5.95 -26.24
N THR A 202 -15.15 -5.08 -25.28
CA THR A 202 -14.17 -4.07 -24.87
C THR A 202 -13.71 -4.36 -23.46
N ILE A 203 -12.40 -4.56 -23.30
CA ILE A 203 -11.73 -4.78 -22.00
C ILE A 203 -10.99 -3.49 -21.67
N VAL A 204 -11.28 -2.89 -20.52
CA VAL A 204 -10.60 -1.68 -20.08
C VAL A 204 -9.56 -2.05 -19.03
N ILE A 205 -8.33 -1.55 -19.24
CA ILE A 205 -7.21 -1.70 -18.30
C ILE A 205 -6.93 -0.35 -17.65
N LEU A 206 -7.00 -0.31 -16.32
CA LEU A 206 -6.66 0.85 -15.51
C LEU A 206 -5.19 0.76 -15.06
N ASN A 207 -4.30 1.42 -15.79
CA ASN A 207 -2.89 1.60 -15.41
C ASN A 207 -2.75 2.91 -14.63
N VAL A 208 -3.33 2.93 -13.42
CA VAL A 208 -3.49 4.14 -12.57
C VAL A 208 -2.98 3.88 -11.17
N GLY A 209 -2.44 4.90 -10.49
CA GLY A 209 -1.89 4.78 -9.15
C GLY A 209 -2.89 4.98 -8.01
N GLY A 210 -4.15 5.22 -8.31
CA GLY A 210 -5.21 5.47 -7.31
C GLY A 210 -6.59 5.50 -7.96
N VAL A 211 -7.59 5.89 -7.19
CA VAL A 211 -9.00 5.93 -7.64
C VAL A 211 -9.23 6.91 -8.79
N MET A 212 -10.15 6.58 -9.67
CA MET A 212 -10.63 7.45 -10.74
C MET A 212 -12.12 7.22 -10.98
N ASP A 213 -12.76 8.12 -11.72
CA ASP A 213 -14.14 7.93 -12.16
C ASP A 213 -14.25 6.74 -13.12
N VAL A 214 -15.20 5.87 -12.85
CA VAL A 214 -15.54 4.73 -13.70
C VAL A 214 -17.01 4.76 -14.16
N SER A 215 -17.64 5.92 -14.15
CA SER A 215 -19.02 6.11 -14.61
C SER A 215 -19.22 5.79 -16.09
N PHE A 216 -18.14 5.69 -16.86
CA PHE A 216 -18.19 5.21 -18.25
C PHE A 216 -18.74 3.78 -18.39
N LEU A 217 -18.70 2.97 -17.32
CA LEU A 217 -19.33 1.64 -17.28
C LEU A 217 -20.85 1.70 -17.41
N GLU A 218 -21.46 2.82 -17.09
CA GLU A 218 -22.91 3.03 -17.24
C GLU A 218 -23.27 3.52 -18.64
N LYS A 219 -22.29 4.09 -19.36
CA LYS A 219 -22.47 4.66 -20.69
C LYS A 219 -22.15 3.67 -21.81
N TYR A 220 -21.13 2.82 -21.59
CA TYR A 220 -20.58 1.95 -22.61
C TYR A 220 -20.64 0.48 -22.22
N ASN A 221 -20.77 -0.39 -23.21
CA ASN A 221 -20.75 -1.83 -23.00
C ASN A 221 -19.31 -2.33 -22.79
N ILE A 222 -18.85 -2.34 -21.55
CA ILE A 222 -17.53 -2.81 -21.16
C ILE A 222 -17.64 -4.27 -20.72
N ALA A 223 -16.93 -5.17 -21.38
CA ALA A 223 -16.95 -6.60 -21.13
C ALA A 223 -16.12 -6.99 -19.88
N ALA A 224 -15.03 -6.29 -19.62
CA ALA A 224 -14.23 -6.46 -18.41
C ALA A 224 -13.49 -5.18 -18.03
N LEU A 225 -13.29 -5.00 -16.73
CA LEU A 225 -12.48 -3.91 -16.15
C LEU A 225 -11.41 -4.51 -15.26
N VAL A 226 -10.15 -4.19 -15.54
CA VAL A 226 -8.99 -4.72 -14.82
C VAL A 226 -8.12 -3.57 -14.29
N MET A 227 -7.86 -3.53 -13.00
CA MET A 227 -6.92 -2.59 -12.40
C MET A 227 -5.52 -3.21 -12.39
N LEU A 228 -4.65 -2.71 -13.25
CA LEU A 228 -3.23 -3.08 -13.30
C LEU A 228 -2.42 -2.38 -12.20
N SER A 229 -2.86 -1.21 -11.76
CA SER A 229 -2.07 -0.28 -10.96
C SER A 229 -0.77 0.14 -11.66
N GLN A 230 0.27 0.48 -10.91
CA GLN A 230 1.62 0.77 -11.38
C GLN A 230 2.53 -0.41 -11.01
N ALA A 231 2.49 -1.46 -11.83
CA ALA A 231 2.94 -2.81 -11.52
C ALA A 231 4.45 -3.07 -11.74
N GLY A 232 5.27 -1.99 -11.83
CA GLY A 232 6.71 -2.11 -11.98
C GLY A 232 7.16 -2.61 -13.36
N MET A 233 8.41 -3.08 -13.42
CA MET A 233 9.10 -3.40 -14.69
C MET A 233 8.51 -4.59 -15.46
N GLU A 234 7.78 -5.46 -14.82
CA GLU A 234 7.18 -6.68 -15.41
C GLU A 234 5.65 -6.56 -15.56
N GLY A 235 5.09 -5.35 -15.40
CA GLY A 235 3.65 -5.11 -15.40
C GLY A 235 2.93 -5.63 -16.64
N GLY A 236 3.49 -5.43 -17.84
CA GLY A 236 2.91 -5.93 -19.09
C GLY A 236 2.85 -7.45 -19.17
N ASN A 237 3.92 -8.15 -18.75
CA ASN A 237 3.93 -9.62 -18.70
C ASN A 237 2.93 -10.15 -17.65
N ALA A 238 2.88 -9.52 -16.47
CA ALA A 238 1.96 -9.89 -15.40
C ALA A 238 0.50 -9.73 -15.81
N LEU A 239 0.16 -8.63 -16.49
CA LEU A 239 -1.17 -8.41 -17.05
C LEU A 239 -1.53 -9.48 -18.09
N ALA A 240 -0.61 -9.78 -19.01
CA ALA A 240 -0.84 -10.81 -20.03
C ALA A 240 -1.05 -12.21 -19.41
N ASP A 241 -0.37 -12.53 -18.31
CA ASP A 241 -0.60 -13.77 -17.55
C ASP A 241 -2.04 -13.85 -17.01
N VAL A 242 -2.54 -12.73 -16.48
CA VAL A 242 -3.92 -12.66 -15.99
C VAL A 242 -4.90 -12.74 -17.15
N LEU A 243 -4.74 -11.92 -18.19
CA LEU A 243 -5.66 -11.89 -19.33
C LEU A 243 -5.75 -13.22 -20.07
N SER A 244 -4.66 -13.99 -20.12
CA SER A 244 -4.62 -15.32 -20.75
C SER A 244 -5.09 -16.46 -19.85
N GLY A 245 -5.37 -16.20 -18.56
CA GLY A 245 -5.68 -17.24 -17.58
C GLY A 245 -4.49 -18.10 -17.16
N ALA A 246 -3.26 -17.72 -17.50
CA ALA A 246 -2.05 -18.35 -16.97
C ALA A 246 -1.93 -18.12 -15.45
N VAL A 247 -2.45 -16.99 -14.97
CA VAL A 247 -2.64 -16.65 -13.56
C VAL A 247 -4.10 -16.24 -13.34
N THR A 248 -4.77 -16.90 -12.42
CA THR A 248 -6.10 -16.49 -11.96
C THR A 248 -5.99 -15.23 -11.11
N PRO A 249 -6.74 -14.15 -11.40
CA PRO A 249 -6.68 -12.92 -10.62
C PRO A 249 -7.08 -13.18 -9.16
N SER A 250 -6.33 -12.57 -8.24
CA SER A 250 -6.49 -12.72 -6.80
C SER A 250 -6.10 -11.45 -6.03
N GLY A 251 -5.89 -10.35 -6.74
CA GLY A 251 -5.68 -9.03 -6.15
C GLY A 251 -6.97 -8.50 -5.55
N LYS A 252 -6.84 -7.68 -4.50
CA LYS A 252 -7.96 -6.99 -3.84
C LYS A 252 -7.68 -5.49 -3.77
N LEU A 253 -8.73 -4.69 -3.90
CA LEU A 253 -8.61 -3.23 -3.77
C LEU A 253 -8.15 -2.86 -2.37
N THR A 254 -7.18 -1.96 -2.29
CA THR A 254 -6.70 -1.34 -1.05
C THR A 254 -7.40 -0.02 -0.75
N ASP A 255 -8.28 0.41 -1.65
CA ASP A 255 -9.06 1.64 -1.57
C ASP A 255 -10.55 1.33 -1.69
N THR A 256 -11.39 2.29 -1.27
CA THR A 256 -12.83 2.27 -1.56
C THR A 256 -13.10 3.22 -2.73
N TRP A 257 -13.76 2.73 -3.77
CA TRP A 257 -14.09 3.52 -4.94
C TRP A 257 -15.50 4.06 -4.83
N GLY A 258 -15.65 5.38 -4.73
CA GLY A 258 -16.95 6.05 -4.76
C GLY A 258 -17.61 5.98 -6.13
N CYS A 259 -18.91 6.15 -6.19
CA CYS A 259 -19.65 6.31 -7.45
C CYS A 259 -19.37 7.67 -8.09
N ARG A 260 -19.08 8.67 -7.26
CA ARG A 260 -18.81 10.06 -7.66
C ARG A 260 -17.69 10.65 -6.81
N TYR A 261 -17.06 11.70 -7.31
CA TYR A 261 -16.02 12.42 -6.57
C TYR A 261 -16.53 12.99 -5.24
N GLU A 262 -17.76 13.49 -5.21
CA GLU A 262 -18.40 14.06 -4.03
C GLU A 262 -18.70 13.02 -2.93
N ASP A 263 -18.63 11.73 -3.24
CA ASP A 263 -18.81 10.66 -2.25
C ASP A 263 -17.63 10.56 -1.28
N TYR A 264 -16.49 11.20 -1.57
CA TYR A 264 -15.34 11.24 -0.66
C TYR A 264 -15.46 12.41 0.33
N PRO A 265 -15.19 12.17 1.65
CA PRO A 265 -15.44 13.18 2.68
C PRO A 265 -14.62 14.45 2.53
N SER A 266 -13.42 14.37 1.94
CA SER A 266 -12.52 15.50 1.71
C SER A 266 -12.65 16.13 0.32
N SER A 267 -13.57 15.69 -0.53
CA SER A 267 -13.69 16.15 -1.92
C SER A 267 -13.74 17.67 -2.08
N ALA A 268 -14.40 18.36 -1.17
CA ALA A 268 -14.54 19.82 -1.20
C ALA A 268 -13.28 20.59 -0.75
N THR A 269 -12.36 19.96 -0.01
CA THR A 269 -11.21 20.62 0.61
C THR A 269 -9.87 20.08 0.14
N PHE A 270 -9.83 18.86 -0.38
CA PHE A 270 -8.62 18.20 -0.85
C PHE A 270 -7.82 19.10 -1.81
N SER A 271 -6.50 19.16 -1.61
CA SER A 271 -5.60 19.99 -2.44
C SER A 271 -6.03 21.45 -2.57
N HIS A 272 -6.52 22.04 -1.47
CA HIS A 272 -6.99 23.43 -1.40
C HIS A 272 -8.17 23.76 -2.33
N ASN A 273 -9.04 22.81 -2.66
CA ASN A 273 -10.24 23.04 -3.47
C ASN A 273 -11.18 24.10 -2.88
N ASN A 274 -11.09 24.35 -1.57
CA ASN A 274 -11.78 25.44 -0.88
C ASN A 274 -11.13 26.83 -1.05
N GLY A 275 -10.01 26.91 -1.79
CA GLY A 275 -9.25 28.15 -2.02
C GLY A 275 -8.33 28.59 -0.88
N ASN A 276 -8.26 27.84 0.23
CA ASN A 276 -7.40 28.15 1.37
C ASN A 276 -6.04 27.45 1.21
N ILE A 277 -5.03 28.16 0.73
CA ILE A 277 -3.66 27.67 0.53
C ILE A 277 -2.77 27.76 1.78
N ILE A 278 -3.29 28.31 2.89
CA ILE A 278 -2.52 28.57 4.13
C ILE A 278 -2.82 27.49 5.18
N GLU A 279 -4.05 26.99 5.22
CA GLU A 279 -4.53 26.08 6.25
C GLU A 279 -5.25 24.89 5.63
N GLU A 280 -4.82 23.70 5.98
CA GLU A 280 -5.49 22.42 5.65
C GLU A 280 -6.02 21.79 6.94
N LYS A 281 -7.30 21.41 6.96
CA LYS A 281 -7.97 20.82 8.13
C LYS A 281 -8.40 19.38 7.83
N TYR A 282 -7.90 18.45 8.61
CA TYR A 282 -8.23 17.02 8.50
C TYR A 282 -9.52 16.70 9.25
N TYR A 283 -10.66 17.04 8.65
CA TYR A 283 -11.99 16.87 9.26
C TYR A 283 -12.44 15.42 9.40
N GLU A 284 -11.86 14.52 8.62
CA GLU A 284 -12.28 13.13 8.55
C GLU A 284 -12.02 12.38 9.86
N GLY A 285 -10.99 12.75 10.62
CA GLY A 285 -10.60 12.03 11.80
C GLY A 285 -10.33 10.56 11.49
N ILE A 286 -11.09 9.65 12.12
CA ILE A 286 -11.00 8.20 11.87
C ILE A 286 -11.76 7.73 10.62
N TYR A 287 -12.59 8.60 10.03
CA TYR A 287 -13.51 8.24 8.95
C TYR A 287 -12.87 8.44 7.57
N VAL A 288 -11.92 7.58 7.22
CA VAL A 288 -11.21 7.56 5.94
C VAL A 288 -11.47 6.25 5.20
N GLY A 289 -11.65 6.30 3.88
CA GLY A 289 -11.88 5.12 3.03
C GLY A 289 -13.13 4.35 3.47
N TYR A 290 -13.07 3.00 3.50
CA TYR A 290 -14.23 2.17 3.88
C TYR A 290 -14.79 2.51 5.27
N ARG A 291 -13.98 3.03 6.18
CA ARG A 291 -14.47 3.47 7.51
C ARG A 291 -15.49 4.59 7.37
N TYR A 292 -15.25 5.52 6.45
CA TYR A 292 -16.23 6.55 6.12
C TYR A 292 -17.43 5.95 5.38
N PHE A 293 -17.21 5.29 4.25
CA PHE A 293 -18.29 4.77 3.41
C PHE A 293 -19.25 3.86 4.18
N ASP A 294 -18.71 3.01 5.05
CA ASP A 294 -19.53 2.13 5.88
C ASP A 294 -20.25 2.89 7.01
N SER A 295 -19.54 3.84 7.66
CA SER A 295 -20.09 4.56 8.82
C SER A 295 -21.11 5.63 8.43
N PHE A 296 -21.00 6.21 7.25
CA PHE A 296 -21.93 7.21 6.74
C PHE A 296 -22.97 6.62 5.78
N GLU A 297 -22.96 5.28 5.60
CA GLU A 297 -23.86 4.56 4.69
C GLU A 297 -23.82 5.11 3.27
N VAL A 298 -22.62 5.47 2.80
CA VAL A 298 -22.38 5.85 1.41
C VAL A 298 -22.10 4.58 0.60
N GLU A 299 -22.87 4.38 -0.46
CA GLU A 299 -22.71 3.19 -1.31
C GLU A 299 -21.47 3.36 -2.21
N PRO A 300 -20.46 2.48 -2.11
CA PRO A 300 -19.30 2.53 -2.99
C PRO A 300 -19.59 1.85 -4.34
N ARG A 301 -18.90 2.27 -5.38
CA ARG A 301 -18.85 1.51 -6.64
C ARG A 301 -18.13 0.17 -6.44
N TYR A 302 -16.97 0.21 -5.75
CA TYR A 302 -16.25 -0.98 -5.32
C TYR A 302 -15.81 -0.81 -3.87
N PRO A 303 -16.17 -1.73 -2.96
CA PRO A 303 -15.76 -1.64 -1.58
C PRO A 303 -14.28 -1.99 -1.40
N PHE A 304 -13.70 -1.54 -0.30
CA PHE A 304 -12.37 -1.97 0.13
C PHE A 304 -12.28 -3.50 0.20
N GLY A 305 -11.18 -4.05 -0.30
CA GLY A 305 -10.96 -5.49 -0.31
C GLY A 305 -11.65 -6.23 -1.45
N TYR A 306 -12.39 -5.53 -2.33
CA TYR A 306 -13.08 -6.13 -3.48
C TYR A 306 -12.08 -6.60 -4.55
N GLY A 307 -12.42 -7.67 -5.23
CA GLY A 307 -11.73 -8.20 -6.40
C GLY A 307 -12.30 -9.55 -6.79
N MET A 308 -12.62 -9.71 -8.07
CA MET A 308 -13.14 -10.93 -8.66
C MET A 308 -12.01 -11.94 -8.96
N SER A 309 -12.40 -13.18 -9.18
CA SER A 309 -11.54 -14.27 -9.61
C SER A 309 -12.16 -15.01 -10.79
N TYR A 310 -11.38 -15.87 -11.49
CA TYR A 310 -11.91 -16.81 -12.48
C TYR A 310 -12.48 -18.08 -11.86
N THR A 311 -12.35 -18.23 -10.55
CA THR A 311 -12.90 -19.34 -9.77
C THR A 311 -13.67 -18.81 -8.57
N THR A 312 -14.34 -19.69 -7.82
CA THR A 312 -15.13 -19.35 -6.63
C THR A 312 -14.55 -20.03 -5.40
N PHE A 313 -14.78 -19.42 -4.24
CA PHE A 313 -14.28 -19.95 -2.98
C PHE A 313 -15.41 -19.97 -1.93
N ASP A 314 -15.36 -20.98 -1.07
CA ASP A 314 -16.12 -21.02 0.18
C ASP A 314 -15.17 -20.65 1.33
N VAL A 315 -15.60 -19.72 2.20
CA VAL A 315 -14.83 -19.24 3.35
C VAL A 315 -15.60 -19.58 4.62
N ALA A 316 -15.14 -20.56 5.36
CA ALA A 316 -15.80 -21.06 6.56
C ALA A 316 -14.95 -20.87 7.82
N THR A 317 -15.57 -20.36 8.88
CA THR A 317 -15.02 -20.35 10.24
C THR A 317 -15.65 -21.45 11.06
N GLU A 318 -14.87 -22.29 11.70
CA GLU A 318 -15.36 -23.30 12.61
C GLU A 318 -15.46 -22.74 14.04
N ASN A 319 -16.43 -23.18 14.84
CA ASN A 319 -16.63 -22.70 16.23
C ASN A 319 -15.41 -22.87 17.15
N ALA A 320 -14.57 -23.87 16.90
CA ALA A 320 -13.32 -24.10 17.64
C ALA A 320 -12.13 -23.27 17.12
N ALA A 321 -12.38 -22.38 16.16
CA ALA A 321 -11.33 -21.67 15.42
C ALA A 321 -10.74 -20.46 16.16
N TRP A 322 -11.39 -19.97 17.20
CA TRP A 322 -10.96 -18.78 17.93
C TRP A 322 -10.17 -19.17 19.16
N LYS A 323 -8.84 -19.02 19.12
CA LYS A 323 -7.93 -19.36 20.21
C LYS A 323 -7.29 -18.11 20.76
N PRO A 324 -7.74 -17.65 21.96
CA PRO A 324 -7.08 -16.57 22.66
C PRO A 324 -5.72 -17.00 23.22
N ASP A 325 -4.76 -16.09 23.12
CA ASP A 325 -3.43 -16.22 23.72
C ASP A 325 -3.16 -15.00 24.60
N ALA A 326 -3.14 -15.22 25.90
CA ALA A 326 -2.97 -14.18 26.91
C ALA A 326 -1.57 -13.57 26.91
N GLU A 327 -0.52 -14.34 26.60
CA GLU A 327 0.86 -13.84 26.60
C GLU A 327 1.13 -12.91 25.42
N SER A 328 0.72 -13.34 24.22
CA SER A 328 0.92 -12.54 22.99
C SER A 328 -0.16 -11.48 22.79
N LYS A 329 -1.21 -11.43 23.61
CA LYS A 329 -2.39 -10.55 23.43
C LYS A 329 -2.95 -10.63 22.02
N THR A 330 -3.12 -11.86 21.53
CA THR A 330 -3.65 -12.13 20.19
C THR A 330 -4.81 -13.12 20.25
N ILE A 331 -5.69 -13.03 19.27
CA ILE A 331 -6.70 -14.04 19.00
C ILE A 331 -6.30 -14.71 17.69
N THR A 332 -6.02 -16.00 17.72
CA THR A 332 -5.78 -16.77 16.49
C THR A 332 -7.10 -17.26 15.94
N VAL A 333 -7.41 -16.85 14.71
CA VAL A 333 -8.61 -17.24 13.99
C VAL A 333 -8.24 -18.28 12.95
N THR A 334 -8.91 -19.40 12.95
CA THR A 334 -8.71 -20.46 11.95
C THR A 334 -9.85 -20.40 10.95
N VAL A 335 -9.50 -20.20 9.68
CA VAL A 335 -10.46 -20.09 8.58
C VAL A 335 -10.11 -21.12 7.51
N LYS A 336 -11.09 -21.95 7.15
CA LYS A 336 -10.94 -22.89 6.05
C LYS A 336 -11.44 -22.24 4.77
N VAL A 337 -10.61 -22.23 3.74
CA VAL A 337 -10.93 -21.76 2.40
C VAL A 337 -10.93 -22.94 1.46
N THR A 338 -12.00 -23.12 0.70
CA THR A 338 -12.14 -24.20 -0.29
C THR A 338 -12.37 -23.59 -1.66
N ASN A 339 -11.59 -23.99 -2.65
CA ASN A 339 -11.86 -23.63 -4.05
C ASN A 339 -13.04 -24.46 -4.56
N THR A 340 -14.18 -23.81 -4.75
CA THR A 340 -15.44 -24.44 -5.21
C THR A 340 -15.67 -24.29 -6.70
N GLY A 341 -14.78 -23.57 -7.40
CA GLY A 341 -14.92 -23.31 -8.83
C GLY A 341 -14.18 -24.32 -9.71
N SER A 342 -13.91 -23.93 -10.96
CA SER A 342 -13.46 -24.83 -12.02
C SER A 342 -11.98 -24.70 -12.38
N CYS A 343 -11.26 -23.68 -11.88
CA CYS A 343 -9.85 -23.49 -12.14
C CYS A 343 -9.07 -23.21 -10.85
N ALA A 344 -7.75 -23.38 -10.89
CA ALA A 344 -6.90 -23.09 -9.76
C ALA A 344 -6.87 -21.59 -9.45
N GLY A 345 -6.90 -21.23 -8.18
CA GLY A 345 -6.92 -19.83 -7.76
C GLY A 345 -6.51 -19.64 -6.31
N LYS A 346 -6.43 -18.37 -5.89
CA LYS A 346 -6.14 -17.96 -4.52
C LYS A 346 -7.23 -17.01 -4.02
N GLU A 347 -7.49 -17.03 -2.71
CA GLU A 347 -8.42 -16.09 -2.09
C GLU A 347 -7.78 -15.36 -0.92
N VAL A 348 -8.25 -14.14 -0.64
CA VAL A 348 -7.84 -13.32 0.51
C VAL A 348 -8.97 -13.27 1.51
N VAL A 349 -8.74 -13.87 2.67
CA VAL A 349 -9.64 -13.77 3.83
C VAL A 349 -9.34 -12.49 4.59
N GLN A 350 -10.37 -11.74 4.95
CA GLN A 350 -10.30 -10.49 5.70
C GLN A 350 -11.13 -10.61 6.98
N ILE A 351 -10.57 -10.16 8.10
CA ILE A 351 -11.25 -10.14 9.40
C ILE A 351 -11.42 -8.69 9.82
N TYR A 352 -12.65 -8.31 10.09
CA TYR A 352 -13.01 -6.99 10.58
C TYR A 352 -13.53 -7.07 12.00
N ALA A 353 -13.29 -6.04 12.81
CA ALA A 353 -13.87 -5.88 14.14
C ALA A 353 -14.79 -4.66 14.18
N ALA A 354 -16.04 -4.87 14.57
CA ALA A 354 -16.96 -3.81 14.96
C ALA A 354 -16.85 -3.60 16.47
N CYS A 355 -16.23 -2.49 16.88
CA CYS A 355 -16.01 -2.16 18.29
C CYS A 355 -17.31 -1.68 18.98
N PRO A 356 -17.39 -1.72 20.34
CA PRO A 356 -18.60 -1.34 21.06
C PRO A 356 -18.93 0.14 20.94
N PHE A 357 -20.22 0.47 21.00
CA PHE A 357 -20.70 1.85 21.10
C PHE A 357 -20.49 2.35 22.53
N GLY A 358 -19.35 3.00 22.75
CA GLY A 358 -18.95 3.54 24.05
C GLY A 358 -18.99 5.07 24.09
N LYS A 359 -18.10 5.66 24.91
CA LYS A 359 -17.93 7.11 24.98
C LYS A 359 -17.13 7.68 23.83
N LEU A 360 -16.23 6.87 23.26
CA LEU A 360 -15.42 7.25 22.11
C LEU A 360 -16.20 6.95 20.82
N LYS A 361 -16.12 7.88 19.87
CA LYS A 361 -16.63 7.64 18.53
C LYS A 361 -15.75 6.61 17.81
N LYS A 362 -16.38 5.74 17.06
CA LYS A 362 -15.73 4.65 16.34
C LYS A 362 -16.38 4.47 14.98
N GLU A 363 -15.59 3.96 14.08
CA GLU A 363 -16.04 3.50 12.78
C GLU A 363 -16.92 2.25 12.91
N ARG A 364 -17.77 2.00 11.93
CA ARG A 364 -18.67 0.83 11.90
C ARG A 364 -17.91 -0.49 12.07
N LYS A 365 -16.75 -0.61 11.40
CA LYS A 365 -15.81 -1.73 11.56
C LYS A 365 -14.42 -1.35 11.08
N ARG A 366 -13.42 -2.10 11.52
CA ARG A 366 -12.01 -1.96 11.11
C ARG A 366 -11.39 -3.29 10.73
N LEU A 367 -10.51 -3.32 9.72
CA LEU A 367 -9.72 -4.48 9.37
C LEU A 367 -8.71 -4.77 10.48
N VAL A 368 -8.71 -6.00 11.00
CA VAL A 368 -7.85 -6.41 12.12
C VAL A 368 -6.93 -7.58 11.78
N ALA A 369 -7.23 -8.33 10.71
CA ALA A 369 -6.34 -9.32 10.14
C ALA A 369 -6.73 -9.65 8.70
N PHE A 370 -5.77 -10.14 7.93
CA PHE A 370 -6.03 -10.72 6.61
C PHE A 370 -4.96 -11.77 6.29
N GLY A 371 -5.28 -12.64 5.34
CA GLY A 371 -4.35 -13.63 4.82
C GLY A 371 -4.77 -14.15 3.47
N LYS A 372 -3.80 -14.54 2.65
CA LYS A 372 -4.00 -15.07 1.30
C LYS A 372 -3.62 -16.53 1.25
N THR A 373 -4.45 -17.36 0.61
CA THR A 373 -4.17 -18.79 0.45
C THR A 373 -2.99 -19.06 -0.48
N ALA A 374 -2.43 -20.24 -0.40
CA ALA A 374 -1.67 -20.83 -1.49
C ALA A 374 -2.58 -21.00 -2.73
N LEU A 375 -2.01 -21.45 -3.84
CA LEU A 375 -2.77 -21.79 -5.04
C LEU A 375 -3.57 -23.08 -4.80
N LEU A 376 -4.88 -22.98 -4.74
CA LEU A 376 -5.80 -24.11 -4.54
C LEU A 376 -6.33 -24.63 -5.86
N GLN A 377 -6.23 -25.94 -6.09
CA GLN A 377 -6.88 -26.61 -7.21
C GLN A 377 -8.39 -26.69 -6.97
N PRO A 378 -9.22 -26.91 -8.01
CA PRO A 378 -10.64 -27.17 -7.83
C PRO A 378 -10.92 -28.29 -6.80
N GLY A 379 -11.73 -27.96 -5.78
CA GLY A 379 -12.04 -28.86 -4.66
C GLY A 379 -10.98 -28.91 -3.55
N GLU A 380 -9.82 -28.28 -3.72
CA GLU A 380 -8.78 -28.21 -2.69
C GLU A 380 -9.13 -27.17 -1.62
N SER A 381 -8.68 -27.43 -0.40
CA SER A 381 -8.89 -26.53 0.74
C SER A 381 -7.58 -26.24 1.45
N GLU A 382 -7.47 -25.04 2.01
CA GLU A 382 -6.40 -24.63 2.93
C GLU A 382 -7.00 -24.06 4.20
N THR A 383 -6.33 -24.30 5.31
CA THR A 383 -6.68 -23.69 6.59
C THR A 383 -5.70 -22.59 6.92
N LEU A 384 -6.19 -21.36 6.97
CA LEU A 384 -5.41 -20.18 7.36
C LEU A 384 -5.51 -19.98 8.87
N HIS A 385 -4.38 -19.63 9.50
CA HIS A 385 -4.29 -19.23 10.91
C HIS A 385 -3.96 -17.75 10.99
N LEU A 386 -4.99 -16.91 11.14
CA LEU A 386 -4.85 -15.46 11.17
C LEU A 386 -4.76 -14.96 12.60
N LYS A 387 -3.81 -14.07 12.87
CA LYS A 387 -3.61 -13.47 14.19
C LYS A 387 -4.24 -12.09 14.23
N VAL A 388 -5.16 -11.88 15.16
CA VAL A 388 -5.77 -10.60 15.49
C VAL A 388 -5.12 -10.06 16.76
N PRO A 389 -4.20 -9.09 16.70
CA PRO A 389 -3.65 -8.45 17.88
C PRO A 389 -4.72 -7.60 18.57
N THR A 390 -4.83 -7.69 19.90
CA THR A 390 -5.83 -6.91 20.67
C THR A 390 -5.59 -5.41 20.58
N VAL A 391 -4.34 -4.99 20.34
CA VAL A 391 -4.00 -3.57 20.10
C VAL A 391 -4.80 -2.95 18.94
N LEU A 392 -5.20 -3.75 17.95
CA LEU A 392 -6.03 -3.27 16.84
C LEU A 392 -7.50 -3.06 17.23
N LEU A 393 -7.90 -3.48 18.44
CA LEU A 393 -9.24 -3.24 19.01
C LEU A 393 -9.30 -1.96 19.85
N GLU A 394 -8.14 -1.37 20.14
CA GLU A 394 -8.01 -0.17 20.96
C GLU A 394 -8.48 1.09 20.23
N SER A 395 -8.90 2.08 21.02
CA SER A 395 -9.24 3.42 20.56
C SER A 395 -8.51 4.46 21.41
N TYR A 396 -8.11 5.56 20.80
CA TYR A 396 -7.36 6.62 21.47
C TYR A 396 -8.29 7.64 22.10
N ARG A 397 -8.09 7.94 23.39
CA ARG A 397 -8.80 8.99 24.14
C ARG A 397 -7.93 10.23 24.23
N THR A 398 -8.17 11.18 23.36
CA THR A 398 -7.37 12.41 23.21
C THR A 398 -7.25 13.19 24.51
N GLY A 399 -8.35 13.38 25.26
CA GLY A 399 -8.35 14.18 26.50
C GLY A 399 -7.54 13.60 27.65
N LYS A 400 -7.17 12.30 27.61
CA LYS A 400 -6.32 11.64 28.59
C LYS A 400 -4.97 11.18 28.03
N ALA A 401 -4.77 11.29 26.71
CA ALA A 401 -3.62 10.75 26.00
C ALA A 401 -3.42 9.24 26.28
N VAL A 402 -4.49 8.44 26.21
CA VAL A 402 -4.42 7.00 26.48
C VAL A 402 -5.09 6.19 25.37
N TYR A 403 -4.52 5.03 25.06
CA TYR A 403 -5.24 3.99 24.33
C TYR A 403 -6.08 3.17 25.29
N CYS A 404 -7.27 2.76 24.86
CA CYS A 404 -8.14 1.93 25.67
C CYS A 404 -9.03 1.01 24.83
N MET A 405 -9.39 -0.10 25.40
CA MET A 405 -10.52 -0.92 24.97
C MET A 405 -11.72 -0.57 25.85
N GLU A 406 -12.81 -0.08 25.25
CA GLU A 406 -14.02 0.26 26.00
C GLU A 406 -14.83 -1.01 26.32
N ALA A 407 -15.51 -1.00 27.47
CA ALA A 407 -16.45 -2.06 27.84
C ALA A 407 -17.55 -2.22 26.77
N GLY A 408 -17.96 -3.46 26.54
CA GLY A 408 -19.01 -3.83 25.58
C GLY A 408 -18.58 -4.92 24.62
N ASP A 409 -19.37 -5.13 23.59
CA ASP A 409 -19.22 -6.22 22.65
C ASP A 409 -18.43 -5.79 21.40
N TYR A 410 -17.43 -6.60 21.05
CA TYR A 410 -16.62 -6.51 19.85
C TYR A 410 -17.03 -7.64 18.91
N ASP A 411 -17.66 -7.35 17.78
CA ASP A 411 -18.09 -8.34 16.82
C ASP A 411 -17.03 -8.53 15.75
N PHE A 412 -16.61 -9.77 15.53
CA PHE A 412 -15.69 -10.14 14.47
C PHE A 412 -16.45 -10.63 13.25
N LEU A 413 -16.16 -10.00 12.13
CA LEU A 413 -16.75 -10.28 10.84
C LEU A 413 -15.68 -10.87 9.91
N VAL A 414 -15.96 -11.96 9.25
CA VAL A 414 -15.03 -12.66 8.34
C VAL A 414 -15.62 -12.71 6.94
N GLY A 415 -14.81 -12.42 5.94
CA GLY A 415 -15.22 -12.45 4.54
C GLY A 415 -14.12 -12.11 3.55
N THR A 416 -14.50 -11.65 2.37
CA THR A 416 -13.59 -11.41 1.23
C THR A 416 -13.48 -9.93 0.83
N SER A 417 -14.32 -9.07 1.39
CA SER A 417 -14.24 -7.60 1.24
C SER A 417 -14.89 -6.92 2.45
N SER A 418 -14.83 -5.59 2.52
CA SER A 418 -15.50 -4.85 3.61
C SER A 418 -17.04 -4.96 3.59
N ARG A 419 -17.64 -5.33 2.47
CA ARG A 419 -19.09 -5.49 2.32
C ARG A 419 -19.55 -6.95 2.21
N ASP A 420 -18.65 -7.86 1.92
CA ASP A 420 -18.91 -9.31 1.87
C ASP A 420 -18.32 -9.95 3.13
N VAL A 421 -19.06 -9.84 4.24
CA VAL A 421 -18.65 -10.33 5.56
C VAL A 421 -19.80 -10.92 6.33
N THR A 422 -19.51 -11.92 7.16
CA THR A 422 -20.46 -12.55 8.07
C THR A 422 -19.93 -12.51 9.50
N LEU A 423 -20.84 -12.37 10.48
CA LEU A 423 -20.49 -12.45 11.90
C LEU A 423 -19.96 -13.85 12.23
N ALA A 424 -18.77 -13.91 12.82
CA ALA A 424 -18.06 -15.15 13.10
C ALA A 424 -17.71 -15.34 14.59
N ALA A 425 -17.65 -14.28 15.38
CA ALA A 425 -17.47 -14.35 16.83
C ALA A 425 -17.84 -13.03 17.50
N ARG A 426 -18.10 -13.08 18.81
CA ARG A 426 -18.23 -11.90 19.68
C ARG A 426 -17.24 -11.98 20.82
N LEU A 427 -16.57 -10.86 21.14
CA LEU A 427 -15.74 -10.69 22.31
C LEU A 427 -16.42 -9.68 23.24
N THR A 428 -16.71 -10.07 24.48
CA THR A 428 -17.30 -9.19 25.49
C THR A 428 -16.23 -8.73 26.50
N LEU A 429 -16.19 -7.45 26.77
CA LEU A 429 -15.35 -6.83 27.79
C LEU A 429 -16.23 -6.13 28.84
N ASP A 430 -16.14 -6.57 30.09
CA ASP A 430 -16.98 -6.04 31.18
C ASP A 430 -16.62 -4.62 31.60
N LYS A 431 -15.34 -4.27 31.57
CA LYS A 431 -14.84 -2.97 32.02
C LYS A 431 -13.89 -2.39 30.99
N THR A 432 -13.91 -1.07 30.84
CA THR A 432 -12.92 -0.35 30.03
C THR A 432 -11.52 -0.53 30.61
N VAL A 433 -10.58 -0.95 29.77
CA VAL A 433 -9.17 -1.15 30.09
C VAL A 433 -8.34 -0.08 29.39
N GLU A 434 -7.59 0.72 30.15
CA GLU A 434 -6.57 1.63 29.61
C GLU A 434 -5.30 0.81 29.37
N THR A 435 -4.87 0.72 28.10
CA THR A 435 -3.82 -0.21 27.66
C THR A 435 -2.46 0.45 27.54
N GLU A 436 -2.43 1.72 27.13
CA GLU A 436 -1.19 2.48 26.96
C GLU A 436 -1.40 3.95 27.34
N HIS A 437 -0.51 4.49 28.18
CA HIS A 437 -0.49 5.89 28.58
C HIS A 437 0.59 6.65 27.84
N LEU A 438 0.20 7.72 27.15
CA LEU A 438 1.10 8.58 26.38
C LEU A 438 1.17 9.98 26.98
N THR A 439 2.07 10.79 26.46
CA THR A 439 2.14 12.23 26.73
C THR A 439 1.78 13.00 25.49
N ASN A 440 0.80 13.89 25.58
CA ASN A 440 0.46 14.76 24.46
C ASN A 440 1.49 15.88 24.34
N ILE A 441 2.42 15.74 23.37
CA ILE A 441 3.49 16.72 23.12
C ILE A 441 3.10 17.81 22.11
N CYS A 442 2.02 17.60 21.34
CA CYS A 442 1.51 18.53 20.33
C CYS A 442 -0.01 18.70 20.49
N PRO A 443 -0.50 19.34 21.55
CA PRO A 443 -1.93 19.58 21.72
C PRO A 443 -2.44 20.50 20.61
N LEU A 444 -3.67 20.28 20.17
CA LEU A 444 -4.35 21.18 19.26
C LEU A 444 -4.51 22.56 19.91
N LEU A 445 -4.19 23.64 19.18
CA LEU A 445 -4.39 25.01 19.64
C LEU A 445 -5.86 25.38 19.61
N ASP A 446 -6.59 24.92 18.57
CA ASP A 446 -8.01 25.11 18.38
C ASP A 446 -8.74 23.78 18.28
N ALA A 447 -9.98 23.72 18.74
CA ALA A 447 -10.79 22.52 18.61
C ALA A 447 -11.17 22.27 17.14
N LEU A 448 -10.76 21.13 16.60
CA LEU A 448 -11.19 20.65 15.29
C LEU A 448 -12.51 19.88 15.43
N LYS A 449 -13.53 20.31 14.70
CA LYS A 449 -14.81 19.59 14.62
C LYS A 449 -14.70 18.55 13.49
N GLU A 450 -14.40 17.31 13.87
CA GLU A 450 -14.41 16.20 12.95
C GLU A 450 -15.83 15.83 12.50
N ILE A 451 -15.96 15.25 11.29
CA ILE A 451 -17.23 14.69 10.82
C ILE A 451 -17.67 13.55 11.73
N GLN A 452 -18.97 13.40 11.88
CA GLN A 452 -19.57 12.33 12.67
C GLN A 452 -20.79 11.79 11.90
N PRO A 453 -21.02 10.46 11.92
CA PRO A 453 -22.27 9.93 11.39
C PRO A 453 -23.46 10.44 12.21
N GLU A 454 -24.61 10.49 11.59
CA GLU A 454 -25.88 10.85 12.23
C GLU A 454 -26.24 9.80 13.28
N GLU A 455 -26.82 10.23 14.41
CA GLU A 455 -27.17 9.37 15.53
C GLU A 455 -28.12 8.22 15.11
N GLU A 456 -29.05 8.50 14.20
CA GLU A 456 -29.97 7.51 13.64
C GLU A 456 -29.25 6.38 12.88
N LYS A 457 -28.10 6.68 12.24
CA LYS A 457 -27.27 5.66 11.58
C LYS A 457 -26.59 4.78 12.63
N GLU A 458 -26.02 5.37 13.68
CA GLU A 458 -25.43 4.61 14.79
C GLU A 458 -26.46 3.69 15.47
N GLU A 459 -27.71 4.15 15.65
CA GLU A 459 -28.80 3.34 16.21
C GLU A 459 -29.16 2.15 15.30
N ARG A 460 -29.21 2.38 13.98
CA ARG A 460 -29.43 1.26 13.01
C ARG A 460 -28.33 0.23 13.11
N TRP A 461 -27.06 0.64 13.12
CA TRP A 461 -25.95 -0.33 13.24
C TRP A 461 -26.02 -1.13 14.54
N ARG A 462 -26.40 -0.48 15.64
CA ARG A 462 -26.58 -1.15 16.92
C ARG A 462 -27.67 -2.23 16.80
N ALA A 463 -28.79 -1.89 16.18
CA ALA A 463 -29.88 -2.83 15.98
C ALA A 463 -29.48 -3.98 15.03
N GLU A 464 -28.80 -3.68 13.93
CA GLU A 464 -28.31 -4.70 12.98
C GLU A 464 -27.30 -5.66 13.63
N ARG A 465 -26.38 -5.14 14.44
CA ARG A 465 -25.42 -5.97 15.18
C ARG A 465 -26.10 -6.91 16.17
N GLU A 466 -27.08 -6.41 16.88
CA GLU A 466 -27.83 -7.23 17.84
C GLU A 466 -28.67 -8.28 17.10
N GLN A 467 -29.27 -7.93 15.98
CA GLN A 467 -29.98 -8.90 15.13
C GLN A 467 -29.04 -10.00 14.63
N MET A 468 -27.86 -9.64 14.07
CA MET A 468 -26.87 -10.62 13.60
C MET A 468 -26.42 -11.55 14.73
N TRP A 469 -26.24 -11.00 15.95
CA TRP A 469 -25.88 -11.79 17.11
C TRP A 469 -27.00 -12.76 17.49
N GLU A 470 -28.24 -12.30 17.61
CA GLU A 470 -29.38 -13.14 17.93
C GLU A 470 -29.58 -14.30 16.96
N GLU A 471 -29.32 -14.05 15.67
CA GLU A 471 -29.39 -15.06 14.60
C GLU A 471 -28.26 -16.09 14.69
N LYS A 472 -27.08 -15.70 15.15
CA LYS A 472 -25.84 -16.49 15.08
C LYS A 472 -25.34 -17.02 16.43
N LYS A 473 -25.80 -16.50 17.57
CA LYS A 473 -25.24 -16.79 18.92
C LYS A 473 -25.20 -18.27 19.30
N ALA A 474 -26.04 -19.11 18.70
CA ALA A 474 -26.03 -20.55 18.93
C ALA A 474 -24.92 -21.27 18.13
N GLU A 475 -24.38 -20.63 17.09
CA GLU A 475 -23.46 -21.23 16.12
C GLU A 475 -22.03 -20.71 16.26
N ILE A 476 -21.84 -19.52 16.86
CA ILE A 476 -20.54 -18.82 16.91
C ILE A 476 -20.04 -18.67 18.35
N PRO A 477 -18.71 -18.61 18.55
CA PRO A 477 -18.13 -18.49 19.88
C PRO A 477 -18.34 -17.11 20.49
N LEU A 478 -18.56 -17.10 21.80
CA LEU A 478 -18.51 -15.92 22.65
C LEU A 478 -17.19 -15.94 23.43
N LEU A 479 -16.35 -14.93 23.24
CA LEU A 479 -15.06 -14.75 23.89
C LEU A 479 -15.17 -13.71 25.00
N PHE A 480 -14.27 -13.77 25.97
CA PHE A 480 -14.25 -12.82 27.07
C PHE A 480 -12.86 -12.30 27.34
N LEU A 481 -12.77 -11.02 27.61
CA LEU A 481 -11.55 -10.36 28.04
C LEU A 481 -11.74 -9.87 29.47
N ASP A 482 -10.97 -10.42 30.41
CA ASP A 482 -11.00 -9.99 31.78
C ASP A 482 -10.24 -8.67 32.01
N GLU A 483 -10.33 -8.13 33.26
CA GLU A 483 -9.68 -6.87 33.63
C GLU A 483 -8.14 -6.89 33.55
N LYS A 484 -7.53 -8.08 33.42
CA LYS A 484 -6.07 -8.28 33.25
C LYS A 484 -5.70 -8.38 31.79
N GLY A 485 -6.67 -8.26 30.86
CA GLY A 485 -6.46 -8.42 29.43
C GLY A 485 -6.26 -9.87 29.00
N LEU A 486 -6.74 -10.83 29.79
CA LEU A 486 -6.72 -12.26 29.46
C LEU A 486 -7.97 -12.60 28.66
N ILE A 487 -7.79 -13.25 27.53
CA ILE A 487 -8.89 -13.71 26.69
C ILE A 487 -9.20 -15.16 27.05
N HIS A 488 -10.46 -15.43 27.36
CA HIS A 488 -10.96 -16.76 27.65
C HIS A 488 -11.90 -17.23 26.56
N ASP A 489 -11.80 -18.49 26.15
CA ASP A 489 -12.81 -19.10 25.28
C ASP A 489 -14.08 -19.36 26.09
N GLY A 490 -15.20 -18.81 25.63
CA GLY A 490 -16.48 -18.89 26.35
C GLY A 490 -17.00 -20.31 26.45
N LYS A 491 -16.98 -20.85 27.61
CA LYS A 491 -17.93 -21.88 28.02
C LYS A 491 -19.12 -21.15 28.67
N SER A 492 -20.31 -21.65 28.53
CA SER A 492 -21.60 -21.04 28.84
C SER A 492 -21.63 -19.83 29.78
N ALA A 493 -22.56 -18.90 29.63
CA ALA A 493 -22.72 -17.73 30.50
C ALA A 493 -22.73 -18.05 32.01
N GLU A 494 -23.17 -19.25 32.41
CA GLU A 494 -23.16 -19.74 33.78
C GLU A 494 -21.76 -20.08 34.34
N GLU A 495 -20.90 -20.67 33.50
CA GLU A 495 -19.52 -20.96 33.92
C GLU A 495 -18.70 -19.68 34.06
N MET A 496 -19.01 -18.67 33.24
CA MET A 496 -18.37 -17.37 33.33
C MET A 496 -18.75 -16.58 34.55
N TYR A 497 -20.02 -16.61 34.95
CA TYR A 497 -20.44 -16.01 36.22
C TYR A 497 -19.67 -16.59 37.39
N LYS A 498 -19.25 -17.85 37.29
CA LYS A 498 -18.40 -18.51 38.31
C LYS A 498 -16.94 -18.03 38.23
N ILE A 499 -16.39 -17.82 37.05
CA ILE A 499 -15.01 -17.32 36.85
C ILE A 499 -14.91 -15.86 37.36
N LEU A 500 -15.87 -15.02 37.01
CA LEU A 500 -15.94 -13.63 37.48
C LEU A 500 -16.13 -13.53 39.01
N LYS A 501 -16.95 -14.40 39.62
CA LYS A 501 -17.07 -14.47 41.10
C LYS A 501 -15.83 -14.99 41.80
N PHE A 502 -15.02 -15.86 41.18
CA PHE A 502 -13.75 -16.33 41.74
C PHE A 502 -12.69 -15.22 41.72
N GLY A 503 -12.72 -14.31 40.75
CA GLY A 503 -11.86 -13.11 40.72
C GLY A 503 -12.18 -12.12 41.84
N GLU A 504 -13.46 -11.93 42.20
CA GLU A 504 -13.87 -11.05 43.31
C GLU A 504 -13.50 -11.60 44.69
N THR A 505 -13.48 -12.92 44.87
CA THR A 505 -13.10 -13.53 46.15
C THR A 505 -11.60 -13.49 46.43
N ASN A 506 -10.75 -13.49 45.40
CA ASN A 506 -9.31 -13.37 45.59
C ASN A 506 -8.83 -11.92 45.78
N ALA A 507 -9.59 -10.91 45.36
CA ALA A 507 -9.29 -9.51 45.63
C ALA A 507 -9.58 -9.07 47.08
N ALA A 508 -10.41 -9.81 47.80
CA ALA A 508 -10.74 -9.52 49.19
C ALA A 508 -9.72 -10.06 50.22
N GLU A 509 -8.80 -10.92 49.82
CA GLU A 509 -7.74 -11.47 50.68
C GLU A 509 -6.35 -10.83 50.48
N ALA A 510 -6.19 -9.85 49.59
CA ALA A 510 -4.97 -9.06 49.53
C ALA A 510 -4.98 -7.98 50.62
N LYS A 511 -4.70 -8.39 51.84
CA LYS A 511 -4.39 -7.50 52.97
C LYS A 511 -3.12 -6.74 52.69
N GLU A 512 -3.22 -5.42 52.91
CA GLU A 512 -2.18 -4.48 53.31
C GLU A 512 -0.75 -5.06 53.40
N CYS A 513 0.10 -4.70 52.48
CA CYS A 513 1.54 -4.63 52.68
C CYS A 513 1.97 -3.19 52.69
N ASP A 514 2.49 -2.80 53.84
CA ASP A 514 3.04 -1.48 54.15
C ASP A 514 4.13 -1.01 53.19
N ALA A 515 4.14 0.30 52.97
CA ALA A 515 5.15 1.03 52.24
C ALA A 515 6.52 0.91 52.92
N ASN A 516 7.37 -0.02 52.49
CA ASN A 516 8.83 0.06 52.60
C ASN A 516 9.50 -1.04 51.77
N GLY A 517 10.18 -0.61 50.74
CA GLY A 517 11.39 -1.18 50.15
C GLY A 517 11.41 -2.68 49.87
N CYS A 518 11.16 -3.08 48.65
CA CYS A 518 11.68 -4.34 48.11
C CYS A 518 12.55 -4.06 46.87
N GLU A 519 13.84 -4.28 47.05
CA GLU A 519 14.82 -4.41 45.97
C GLU A 519 14.49 -5.69 45.19
N PHE A 520 14.36 -5.57 43.87
CA PHE A 520 14.21 -6.71 42.98
C PHE A 520 15.60 -7.16 42.49
N GLU A 521 16.05 -8.29 42.99
CA GLU A 521 17.11 -9.07 42.35
C GLU A 521 16.51 -9.83 41.15
N ALA A 522 17.10 -9.59 39.98
CA ALA A 522 16.74 -10.28 38.74
C ALA A 522 17.43 -11.66 38.70
N GLU A 523 16.69 -12.71 39.00
CA GLU A 523 17.13 -14.07 38.65
C GLU A 523 16.87 -14.36 37.17
N THR A 524 17.93 -14.56 36.43
CA THR A 524 17.92 -15.05 35.04
C THR A 524 17.72 -16.56 35.02
N THR A 525 16.54 -17.03 34.63
CA THR A 525 16.32 -18.44 34.28
C THR A 525 16.51 -18.63 32.79
N GLU A 526 17.55 -19.40 32.42
CA GLU A 526 17.78 -19.87 31.06
C GLU A 526 16.66 -20.85 30.63
N ALA A 527 15.85 -20.46 29.66
CA ALA A 527 14.99 -21.38 28.93
C ALA A 527 15.75 -21.94 27.71
N LYS A 528 15.93 -23.24 27.70
CA LYS A 528 16.43 -23.97 26.51
C LYS A 528 15.27 -24.13 25.53
N GLU A 529 15.37 -23.47 24.40
CA GLU A 529 14.50 -23.71 23.24
C GLU A 529 15.19 -24.63 22.25
N ASP A 530 14.52 -25.73 21.94
CA ASP A 530 14.78 -26.54 20.75
C ASP A 530 14.21 -25.80 19.52
N ALA A 531 15.06 -25.07 18.81
CA ALA A 531 14.72 -24.42 17.57
C ALA A 531 15.43 -25.11 16.41
N GLY A 532 14.64 -25.73 15.54
CA GLY A 532 15.09 -26.27 14.25
C GLY A 532 15.74 -25.20 13.40
N ASN A 533 16.98 -25.39 13.17
CA ASN A 533 17.92 -24.95 12.16
C ASN A 533 17.51 -23.79 11.21
N CYS A 534 17.47 -22.55 11.71
CA CYS A 534 17.62 -21.36 10.89
C CYS A 534 18.97 -20.69 11.22
N LYS A 535 19.89 -20.66 10.25
CA LYS A 535 21.25 -20.12 10.41
C LYS A 535 21.33 -18.60 10.65
N CYS A 536 20.21 -17.91 10.89
CA CYS A 536 20.17 -16.48 11.16
C CYS A 536 20.39 -16.07 12.63
N GLY A 537 20.34 -17.00 13.58
CA GLY A 537 20.34 -16.71 15.02
C GLY A 537 21.70 -16.46 15.68
N ALA A 538 22.82 -16.67 14.98
CA ALA A 538 24.17 -16.62 15.59
C ALA A 538 24.86 -15.25 15.50
N GLU A 539 24.31 -14.25 14.80
CA GLU A 539 24.96 -12.94 14.57
C GLU A 539 24.40 -11.78 15.41
N GLN A 540 23.26 -11.93 16.08
CA GLN A 540 22.63 -10.86 16.86
C GLN A 540 23.53 -10.28 17.98
N PRO A 541 24.21 -11.08 18.83
CA PRO A 541 25.08 -10.52 19.88
C PRO A 541 26.25 -9.73 19.33
N LYS A 542 26.81 -10.14 18.19
CA LYS A 542 27.92 -9.42 17.53
C LYS A 542 27.47 -8.09 16.92
N TRP A 543 26.22 -7.99 16.47
CA TRP A 543 25.69 -6.76 15.90
C TRP A 543 25.42 -5.70 16.98
N GLU A 544 24.83 -6.07 18.10
CA GLU A 544 24.60 -5.18 19.23
C GLU A 544 25.90 -4.63 19.82
N GLU A 545 26.91 -5.48 20.00
CA GLU A 545 28.22 -5.04 20.45
C GLU A 545 28.89 -4.07 19.46
N ARG A 546 28.78 -4.35 18.15
CA ARG A 546 29.26 -3.44 17.10
C ARG A 546 28.54 -2.11 17.14
N ARG A 547 27.21 -2.12 17.31
CA ARG A 547 26.38 -0.91 17.44
C ARG A 547 26.79 -0.09 18.64
N ARG A 548 26.91 -0.70 19.80
CA ARG A 548 27.34 -0.01 21.04
C ARG A 548 28.70 0.66 20.84
N LYS A 549 29.71 -0.07 20.36
CA LYS A 549 31.04 0.47 20.07
C LYS A 549 31.02 1.61 19.03
N ALA A 550 30.15 1.52 18.03
CA ALA A 550 29.97 2.58 17.05
C ALA A 550 29.35 3.84 17.66
N MET A 551 28.35 3.67 18.54
CA MET A 551 27.74 4.79 19.26
C MET A 551 28.70 5.49 20.22
N GLU A 552 29.52 4.73 20.95
CA GLU A 552 30.57 5.29 21.81
C GLU A 552 31.58 6.16 21.01
N LYS A 553 32.06 5.62 19.89
CA LYS A 553 32.96 6.38 19.00
C LYS A 553 32.29 7.60 18.38
N ALA A 554 31.02 7.51 18.01
CA ALA A 554 30.26 8.63 17.48
C ALA A 554 30.07 9.73 18.53
N ALA A 555 29.79 9.37 19.79
CA ALA A 555 29.69 10.31 20.90
C ALA A 555 31.01 11.02 21.20
N GLU A 556 32.13 10.29 21.21
CA GLU A 556 33.48 10.88 21.37
C GLU A 556 33.81 11.85 20.23
N LEU A 557 33.47 11.49 19.00
CA LEU A 557 33.68 12.34 17.84
C LEU A 557 32.81 13.59 17.90
N ALA A 558 31.53 13.45 18.25
CA ALA A 558 30.60 14.58 18.37
C ALA A 558 31.07 15.64 19.38
N GLN A 559 31.81 15.24 20.41
CA GLN A 559 32.43 16.20 21.36
C GLN A 559 33.61 17.00 20.75
N LYS A 560 34.28 16.46 19.75
CA LYS A 560 35.44 17.09 19.07
C LYS A 560 35.05 18.03 17.95
N LEU A 561 33.82 17.91 17.42
CA LEU A 561 33.32 18.72 16.31
C LEU A 561 32.92 20.12 16.78
N THR A 562 33.29 21.14 15.99
CA THR A 562 32.78 22.51 16.19
C THR A 562 31.30 22.61 15.86
N PRO A 563 30.58 23.67 16.29
CA PRO A 563 29.20 23.90 15.90
C PRO A 563 28.99 23.91 14.37
N GLU A 564 29.91 24.52 13.63
CA GLU A 564 29.89 24.62 12.17
C GLU A 564 30.06 23.23 11.53
N GLU A 565 30.99 22.42 12.07
CA GLU A 565 31.20 21.05 11.60
C GLU A 565 29.98 20.15 11.89
N LYS A 566 29.31 20.32 13.03
CA LYS A 566 28.04 19.65 13.35
C LYS A 566 26.96 20.08 12.39
N THR A 567 26.82 21.37 12.13
CA THR A 567 25.84 21.88 11.16
C THR A 567 26.11 21.30 9.76
N ALA A 568 27.36 21.32 9.29
CA ALA A 568 27.73 20.76 8.01
C ALA A 568 27.41 19.25 7.90
N LEU A 569 27.51 18.50 9.02
CA LEU A 569 27.20 17.07 9.05
C LEU A 569 25.70 16.79 8.87
N VAL A 570 24.83 17.63 9.43
CA VAL A 570 23.37 17.42 9.41
C VAL A 570 22.67 18.11 8.24
N CYS A 571 23.25 19.15 7.66
CA CYS A 571 22.64 19.90 6.56
C CYS A 571 22.73 19.20 5.19
N GLY A 572 23.57 18.19 5.04
CA GLY A 572 23.80 17.55 3.76
C GLY A 572 24.57 18.44 2.75
N ARG A 573 24.76 17.93 1.55
CA ARG A 573 25.45 18.60 0.45
C ARG A 573 24.71 18.36 -0.86
N SER A 574 24.52 19.43 -1.64
CA SER A 574 23.88 19.37 -2.96
C SER A 574 24.83 19.82 -4.06
N SER A 575 24.74 19.19 -5.22
CA SER A 575 25.51 19.55 -6.43
C SER A 575 24.99 20.81 -7.12
N GLY A 576 23.76 21.25 -6.81
CA GLY A 576 23.07 22.24 -7.62
C GLY A 576 22.85 21.78 -9.07
N SER A 577 22.72 20.46 -9.29
CA SER A 577 22.53 19.87 -10.61
C SER A 577 21.31 20.46 -11.30
N LYS A 578 21.47 20.80 -12.58
CA LYS A 578 20.43 21.43 -13.41
C LYS A 578 19.52 20.43 -14.11
N GLU A 579 19.77 19.14 -14.00
CA GLU A 579 19.22 18.20 -15.00
C GLU A 579 18.16 17.26 -14.48
N ILE A 580 18.03 16.97 -13.17
CA ILE A 580 17.10 15.93 -12.71
C ILE A 580 16.55 16.26 -11.33
N ILE A 581 15.24 16.27 -11.20
CA ILE A 581 14.53 16.32 -9.90
C ILE A 581 14.96 15.12 -9.05
N GLY A 582 15.38 15.37 -7.80
CA GLY A 582 15.80 14.32 -6.87
C GLY A 582 17.23 13.80 -7.08
N ALA A 583 18.08 14.51 -7.85
CA ALA A 583 19.47 14.14 -8.13
C ALA A 583 20.45 15.16 -7.53
N ALA A 584 20.41 15.36 -6.23
CA ALA A 584 21.18 16.41 -5.56
C ALA A 584 22.59 16.00 -5.11
N ALA A 585 22.93 14.69 -5.12
CA ALA A 585 24.24 14.22 -4.67
C ALA A 585 25.37 14.64 -5.62
N VAL A 586 26.52 15.01 -5.03
CA VAL A 586 27.72 15.43 -5.78
C VAL A 586 28.55 14.22 -6.21
N THR A 587 28.61 13.18 -5.36
CA THR A 587 29.53 12.04 -5.54
C THR A 587 28.95 10.95 -6.43
N VAL A 588 27.64 10.73 -6.38
CA VAL A 588 26.93 9.74 -7.21
C VAL A 588 25.82 10.46 -7.98
N PRO A 589 25.99 10.70 -9.26
CA PRO A 589 24.96 11.36 -10.08
C PRO A 589 23.64 10.63 -10.02
N GLY A 590 22.55 11.38 -9.84
CA GLY A 590 21.20 10.84 -9.75
C GLY A 590 20.79 10.32 -8.37
N ALA A 591 21.68 10.31 -7.38
CA ALA A 591 21.29 10.05 -6.00
C ALA A 591 20.63 11.28 -5.37
N ALA A 592 19.69 11.06 -4.45
CA ALA A 592 18.84 12.10 -3.86
C ALA A 592 19.64 13.15 -3.06
N GLY A 593 20.73 12.75 -2.41
CA GLY A 593 21.58 13.65 -1.64
C GLY A 593 22.80 12.97 -1.07
N GLU A 594 23.62 13.72 -0.38
CA GLU A 594 24.76 13.20 0.38
C GLU A 594 25.08 14.06 1.60
N THR A 595 25.68 13.44 2.62
CA THR A 595 26.24 14.18 3.74
C THR A 595 27.56 14.87 3.34
N THR A 596 28.05 15.81 4.17
CA THR A 596 29.30 16.50 3.88
C THR A 596 30.47 15.53 3.76
N ALA A 597 31.41 15.84 2.86
CA ALA A 597 32.68 15.15 2.72
C ALA A 597 33.83 15.88 3.47
N SER A 598 33.57 17.06 4.02
CA SER A 598 34.61 17.92 4.63
C SER A 598 35.26 17.33 5.88
N LEU A 599 34.61 16.38 6.54
CA LEU A 599 35.11 15.77 7.76
C LEU A 599 35.97 14.51 7.52
N LEU A 600 36.15 14.08 6.26
CA LEU A 600 36.87 12.85 5.95
C LEU A 600 38.37 12.97 6.26
N GLU A 601 39.00 14.06 5.85
CA GLU A 601 40.47 14.26 6.08
C GLU A 601 40.80 14.46 7.55
N LYS A 602 39.98 15.22 8.27
CA LYS A 602 40.26 15.61 9.67
C LYS A 602 39.87 14.53 10.67
N TYR A 603 38.77 13.83 10.42
CA TYR A 603 38.19 12.92 11.40
C TYR A 603 37.91 11.51 10.86
N GLY A 604 38.19 11.24 9.59
CA GLY A 604 37.91 9.96 8.96
C GLY A 604 36.40 9.69 8.75
N VAL A 605 35.55 10.74 8.84
CA VAL A 605 34.11 10.61 8.62
C VAL A 605 33.79 10.69 7.13
N ALA A 606 33.51 9.56 6.53
CA ALA A 606 33.13 9.51 5.12
C ALA A 606 31.68 10.03 4.92
N ASN A 607 31.44 10.68 3.77
CA ASN A 607 30.09 11.06 3.39
C ASN A 607 29.20 9.84 3.16
N VAL A 608 27.91 9.98 3.47
CA VAL A 608 26.86 9.01 3.16
C VAL A 608 26.13 9.52 1.94
N ILE A 609 25.93 8.64 0.97
CA ILE A 609 25.15 8.92 -0.23
C ILE A 609 23.75 8.34 0.00
N LEU A 610 22.74 9.18 -0.22
CA LEU A 610 21.33 8.84 -0.06
C LEU A 610 20.73 8.73 -1.44
N ALA A 611 20.23 7.55 -1.79
CA ALA A 611 19.49 7.33 -3.02
C ALA A 611 18.05 6.95 -2.67
N ASP A 612 17.11 7.36 -3.50
CA ASP A 612 15.73 6.91 -3.39
C ASP A 612 15.67 5.38 -3.47
N GLY A 613 14.86 4.75 -2.63
CA GLY A 613 14.91 3.31 -2.42
C GLY A 613 13.59 2.54 -2.42
N PRO A 614 12.40 3.14 -2.16
CA PRO A 614 11.16 2.35 -2.00
C PRO A 614 10.80 1.54 -3.24
N ALA A 615 10.95 2.13 -4.43
CA ALA A 615 10.69 1.47 -5.71
C ALA A 615 11.95 0.88 -6.37
N GLY A 616 13.10 0.95 -5.70
CA GLY A 616 14.44 0.55 -6.18
C GLY A 616 15.44 1.71 -6.09
N ILE A 617 16.73 1.38 -6.13
CA ILE A 617 17.79 2.40 -6.05
C ILE A 617 17.72 3.31 -7.28
N ARG A 618 17.49 4.61 -7.07
CA ARG A 618 17.45 5.62 -8.11
C ARG A 618 18.78 6.36 -8.19
N ILE A 619 19.51 6.10 -9.27
CA ILE A 619 20.74 6.82 -9.64
C ILE A 619 20.76 6.99 -11.17
N THR A 620 21.60 7.87 -11.70
CA THR A 620 21.78 8.02 -13.15
C THR A 620 22.34 6.73 -13.75
N SER A 621 21.70 6.21 -14.79
CA SER A 621 22.08 4.95 -15.44
C SER A 621 23.45 4.99 -16.12
N HIS A 622 23.81 6.17 -16.65
CA HIS A 622 25.10 6.42 -17.29
C HIS A 622 25.62 7.79 -16.85
N TYR A 623 26.86 7.86 -16.42
CA TYR A 623 27.54 9.13 -16.08
C TYR A 623 29.01 9.07 -16.42
N GLN A 624 29.58 10.21 -16.76
CA GLN A 624 31.02 10.34 -17.01
C GLN A 624 31.76 10.41 -15.69
N LYS A 625 32.88 9.70 -15.60
CA LYS A 625 33.75 9.71 -14.42
C LYS A 625 34.44 11.05 -14.22
N ASN A 626 34.71 11.75 -15.32
CA ASN A 626 35.26 13.11 -15.39
C ASN A 626 34.55 13.90 -16.49
N PRO A 627 34.16 15.16 -16.28
CA PRO A 627 33.59 16.01 -17.32
C PRO A 627 34.53 16.27 -18.51
N SER A 628 35.84 15.98 -18.35
CA SER A 628 36.87 16.11 -19.38
C SER A 628 37.07 14.84 -20.21
N ASP A 629 36.47 13.72 -19.82
CA ASP A 629 36.57 12.46 -20.56
C ASP A 629 35.38 12.36 -21.53
N GLY A 630 35.37 13.24 -22.54
CA GLY A 630 34.33 13.36 -23.54
C GLY A 630 34.02 12.09 -24.35
#